data_708b06c80b2d8038a617e6cdd9556728
#
_entry.id   708b06c80b2d8038a617e6cdd9556728
#
_cell.length_a   1.000
_cell.length_b   1.000
_cell.length_c   1.000
_cell.angle_alpha   90.00
_cell.angle_beta   90.00
_cell.angle_gamma   90.00
#
_symmetry.space_group_name_H-M   'P 1'
#
loop_
_entity.id
_entity.type
_entity.pdbx_description
1 polymer ?
#
loop_
_entity_poly.entity_id
_entity_poly.type
_entity_poly.pdbx_seq_one_letter_code
_entity_poly.pdbx_strand_id
1 'polypeptide(L)'
;MKHSKFIAGMAAICACVAASSLSAATIPAGTTLAIKTTSQISERDAVGRTFTGQIDQDVVVSGATVLKAGTKVTGRVTASRASSRPGRGSAPLSVALTSINANGGNVAIKTDSVQPQGATTAQTAQARSRGVTVGNVLVTPGTTMQFVLSEAVTF
;
A
#
# COMPACT_ATOMS: atom_id res chain seq x y z
N MET A 1 -62.20 53.80 -0.35
CA MET A 1 -62.51 52.77 -1.40
C MET A 1 -61.25 52.44 -2.16
N LYS A 2 -60.72 51.30 -1.98
CA LYS A 2 -59.89 50.46 -2.85
C LYS A 2 -59.03 49.62 -2.00
N HIS A 3 -59.45 48.39 -1.92
CA HIS A 3 -58.74 47.33 -1.21
C HIS A 3 -57.57 46.82 -2.09
N SER A 4 -56.38 47.01 -1.62
CA SER A 4 -55.21 46.39 -2.22
C SER A 4 -54.78 45.15 -1.37
N LYS A 5 -55.02 43.98 -1.90
CA LYS A 5 -54.66 42.71 -1.28
C LYS A 5 -53.20 42.43 -1.62
N PHE A 6 -52.32 42.52 -0.66
CA PHE A 6 -50.96 42.03 -0.77
C PHE A 6 -50.95 40.50 -0.52
N ILE A 7 -50.66 39.75 -1.55
CA ILE A 7 -50.41 38.32 -1.47
C ILE A 7 -48.95 38.15 -1.13
N ALA A 8 -48.66 37.74 0.11
CA ALA A 8 -47.34 37.37 0.54
C ALA A 8 -46.99 35.98 -0.04
N GLY A 9 -46.12 35.95 -1.02
CA GLY A 9 -45.54 34.72 -1.56
C GLY A 9 -44.51 34.14 -0.59
N MET A 10 -44.86 33.04 0.03
CA MET A 10 -43.99 32.28 0.91
C MET A 10 -43.13 31.34 0.03
N ALA A 11 -41.91 31.77 -0.26
CA ALA A 11 -40.91 30.95 -0.95
C ALA A 11 -40.35 29.91 0.05
N ALA A 12 -40.83 28.68 -0.08
CA ALA A 12 -40.24 27.53 0.63
C ALA A 12 -38.88 27.18 0.00
N ILE A 13 -37.81 27.59 0.66
CA ILE A 13 -36.47 27.15 0.32
C ILE A 13 -36.33 25.72 0.82
N CYS A 14 -36.48 24.75 -0.09
CA CYS A 14 -36.18 23.36 0.17
C CYS A 14 -34.65 23.20 0.21
N ALA A 15 -34.04 23.27 1.39
CA ALA A 15 -32.65 22.94 1.60
C ALA A 15 -32.49 21.44 1.47
N CYS A 16 -32.13 20.96 0.26
CA CYS A 16 -31.64 19.61 0.05
C CYS A 16 -30.31 19.48 0.79
N VAL A 17 -30.35 19.00 2.03
CA VAL A 17 -29.19 18.48 2.72
C VAL A 17 -28.82 17.21 2.00
N ALA A 18 -27.86 17.29 1.07
CA ALA A 18 -27.18 16.13 0.53
C ALA A 18 -26.44 15.48 1.71
N ALA A 19 -27.07 14.49 2.32
CA ALA A 19 -26.40 13.59 3.23
C ALA A 19 -25.32 12.88 2.41
N SER A 20 -24.09 13.36 2.48
CA SER A 20 -22.92 12.65 2.01
C SER A 20 -22.85 11.37 2.83
N SER A 21 -23.43 10.29 2.33
CA SER A 21 -23.22 8.97 2.86
C SER A 21 -21.70 8.73 2.81
N LEU A 22 -21.05 8.72 3.95
CA LEU A 22 -19.72 8.15 4.10
C LEU A 22 -19.87 6.68 3.76
N SER A 23 -19.83 6.36 2.48
CA SER A 23 -19.79 4.99 2.01
C SER A 23 -18.44 4.45 2.44
N ALA A 24 -18.43 3.56 3.41
CA ALA A 24 -17.23 2.83 3.79
C ALA A 24 -16.70 2.14 2.52
N ALA A 25 -15.56 2.60 2.05
CA ALA A 25 -14.95 2.08 0.85
C ALA A 25 -14.26 0.75 1.20
N THR A 26 -14.69 -0.33 0.55
CA THR A 26 -14.10 -1.66 0.77
C THR A 26 -13.24 -2.04 -0.44
N ILE A 27 -12.01 -2.38 -0.19
CA ILE A 27 -11.11 -2.99 -1.18
C ILE A 27 -11.24 -4.51 -1.04
N PRO A 28 -11.64 -5.24 -2.08
CA PRO A 28 -11.77 -6.69 -2.01
C PRO A 28 -10.42 -7.38 -1.89
N ALA A 29 -10.42 -8.58 -1.29
CA ALA A 29 -9.27 -9.49 -1.35
C ALA A 29 -8.90 -9.79 -2.81
N GLY A 30 -7.63 -10.02 -3.09
CA GLY A 30 -7.12 -10.23 -4.45
C GLY A 30 -6.77 -8.94 -5.19
N THR A 31 -7.05 -7.77 -4.62
CA THR A 31 -6.64 -6.48 -5.21
C THR A 31 -5.13 -6.32 -5.14
N THR A 32 -4.51 -5.98 -6.27
CA THR A 32 -3.07 -5.71 -6.34
C THR A 32 -2.80 -4.25 -5.99
N LEU A 33 -1.89 -4.04 -5.06
CA LEU A 33 -1.41 -2.74 -4.63
C LEU A 33 0.02 -2.51 -5.14
N ALA A 34 0.22 -1.49 -5.97
CA ALA A 34 1.56 -1.06 -6.38
C ALA A 34 2.12 -0.11 -5.31
N ILE A 35 3.21 -0.51 -4.67
CA ILE A 35 3.83 0.22 -3.57
C ILE A 35 5.24 0.63 -3.95
N LYS A 36 5.53 1.91 -3.84
CA LYS A 36 6.88 2.47 -3.97
C LYS A 36 7.52 2.55 -2.60
N THR A 37 8.63 1.85 -2.41
CA THR A 37 9.36 1.86 -1.13
C THR A 37 9.98 3.22 -0.87
N THR A 38 9.92 3.68 0.38
CA THR A 38 10.59 4.90 0.83
C THR A 38 11.76 4.60 1.78
N SER A 39 11.84 3.37 2.28
CA SER A 39 12.95 2.88 3.09
C SER A 39 13.70 1.75 2.39
N GLN A 40 14.96 1.62 2.72
CA GLN A 40 15.80 0.53 2.26
C GLN A 40 15.44 -0.77 2.98
N ILE A 41 15.39 -1.88 2.24
CA ILE A 41 15.16 -3.22 2.77
C ILE A 41 16.28 -4.14 2.29
N SER A 42 16.85 -4.93 3.19
CA SER A 42 17.95 -5.83 2.91
C SER A 42 17.62 -7.27 3.35
N GLU A 43 18.16 -8.25 2.64
CA GLU A 43 18.07 -9.66 3.07
C GLU A 43 18.77 -9.94 4.41
N ARG A 44 19.58 -8.99 4.91
CA ARG A 44 20.22 -9.05 6.24
C ARG A 44 19.35 -8.47 7.34
N ASP A 45 18.21 -7.87 6.99
CA ASP A 45 17.29 -7.33 7.97
C ASP A 45 16.65 -8.45 8.78
N ALA A 46 16.48 -8.24 10.08
CA ALA A 46 15.82 -9.20 10.93
C ALA A 46 14.34 -9.37 10.52
N VAL A 47 13.84 -10.60 10.64
CA VAL A 47 12.40 -10.86 10.51
C VAL A 47 11.65 -10.03 11.55
N GLY A 48 10.56 -9.39 11.11
CA GLY A 48 9.80 -8.44 11.93
C GLY A 48 10.21 -6.98 11.76
N ARG A 49 11.36 -6.68 11.11
CA ARG A 49 11.72 -5.30 10.80
C ARG A 49 10.64 -4.67 9.92
N THR A 50 10.23 -3.45 10.29
CA THR A 50 9.26 -2.67 9.52
C THR A 50 9.95 -1.83 8.46
N PHE A 51 9.27 -1.65 7.35
CA PHE A 51 9.64 -0.72 6.29
C PHE A 51 8.45 0.17 5.92
N THR A 52 8.74 1.29 5.30
CA THR A 52 7.73 2.24 4.85
C THR A 52 7.72 2.35 3.34
N GLY A 53 6.55 2.63 2.81
CA GLY A 53 6.33 2.88 1.40
C GLY A 53 5.15 3.81 1.18
N GLN A 54 4.82 4.01 -0.07
CA GLN A 54 3.68 4.80 -0.51
C GLN A 54 2.97 4.06 -1.64
N ILE A 55 1.66 4.22 -1.74
CA ILE A 55 0.89 3.78 -2.90
C ILE A 55 1.45 4.50 -4.14
N ASP A 56 1.85 3.75 -5.15
CA ASP A 56 2.45 4.30 -6.39
C ASP A 56 1.38 4.79 -7.37
N GLN A 57 0.22 4.14 -7.38
CA GLN A 57 -0.90 4.47 -8.28
C GLN A 57 -2.22 4.45 -7.51
N ASP A 58 -3.17 5.29 -7.92
CA ASP A 58 -4.51 5.30 -7.35
C ASP A 58 -5.15 3.91 -7.41
N VAL A 59 -5.71 3.47 -6.29
CA VAL A 59 -6.48 2.22 -6.23
C VAL A 59 -7.94 2.55 -6.44
N VAL A 60 -8.46 2.09 -7.58
CA VAL A 60 -9.86 2.30 -7.99
C VAL A 60 -10.64 1.01 -7.83
N VAL A 61 -11.74 1.05 -7.09
CA VAL A 61 -12.67 -0.07 -6.91
C VAL A 61 -14.05 0.38 -7.34
N SER A 62 -14.67 -0.34 -8.25
CA SER A 62 -16.02 -0.03 -8.77
C SER A 62 -16.16 1.41 -9.30
N GLY A 63 -15.10 1.96 -9.91
CA GLY A 63 -15.10 3.32 -10.46
C GLY A 63 -14.84 4.44 -9.45
N ALA A 64 -14.67 4.13 -8.17
CA ALA A 64 -14.32 5.09 -7.14
C ALA A 64 -12.86 4.92 -6.68
N THR A 65 -12.12 6.01 -6.55
CA THR A 65 -10.77 5.98 -5.98
C THR A 65 -10.85 5.79 -4.47
N VAL A 66 -10.41 4.63 -4.01
CA VAL A 66 -10.41 4.24 -2.59
C VAL A 66 -9.14 4.67 -1.88
N LEU A 67 -8.00 4.50 -2.56
CA LEU A 67 -6.70 4.95 -2.07
C LEU A 67 -6.01 5.78 -3.14
N LYS A 68 -5.47 6.91 -2.75
CA LYS A 68 -4.70 7.79 -3.64
C LYS A 68 -3.23 7.41 -3.67
N ALA A 69 -2.58 7.65 -4.79
CA ALA A 69 -1.13 7.64 -4.89
C ALA A 69 -0.51 8.54 -3.80
N GLY A 70 0.60 8.12 -3.23
CA GLY A 70 1.24 8.81 -2.11
C GLY A 70 0.71 8.45 -0.72
N THR A 71 -0.38 7.66 -0.63
CA THR A 71 -0.87 7.15 0.66
C THR A 71 0.22 6.29 1.32
N LYS A 72 0.56 6.62 2.57
CA LYS A 72 1.62 5.92 3.31
C LYS A 72 1.19 4.50 3.69
N VAL A 73 2.10 3.57 3.52
CA VAL A 73 1.94 2.18 3.91
C VAL A 73 3.11 1.73 4.78
N THR A 74 2.86 0.78 5.65
CA THR A 74 3.88 0.11 6.44
C THR A 74 3.85 -1.37 6.15
N GLY A 75 5.01 -1.95 5.94
CA GLY A 75 5.19 -3.39 5.77
C GLY A 75 6.20 -3.95 6.75
N ARG A 76 6.35 -5.27 6.72
CA ARG A 76 7.26 -6.02 7.59
C ARG A 76 8.02 -7.07 6.78
N VAL A 77 9.26 -7.30 7.17
CA VAL A 77 10.05 -8.44 6.68
C VAL A 77 9.50 -9.72 7.30
N THR A 78 9.07 -10.67 6.47
CA THR A 78 8.47 -11.94 6.90
C THR A 78 9.46 -13.09 6.84
N ALA A 79 10.43 -13.04 5.92
CA ALA A 79 11.55 -13.95 5.85
C ALA A 79 12.80 -13.21 5.35
N SER A 80 13.96 -13.61 5.83
CA SER A 80 15.24 -13.03 5.40
C SER A 80 16.37 -14.02 5.63
N ARG A 81 17.51 -13.78 5.00
CA ARG A 81 18.72 -14.57 5.20
C ARG A 81 19.23 -14.51 6.63
N ALA A 82 19.04 -13.37 7.32
CA ALA A 82 19.43 -13.20 8.72
C ALA A 82 18.70 -14.16 9.67
N SER A 83 17.52 -14.67 9.29
CA SER A 83 16.73 -15.63 10.08
C SER A 83 16.95 -17.09 9.68
N SER A 84 17.79 -17.34 8.67
CA SER A 84 18.07 -18.71 8.22
C SER A 84 18.97 -19.43 9.20
N ARG A 85 18.60 -20.67 9.59
CA ARG A 85 19.44 -21.51 10.45
C ARG A 85 20.66 -22.04 9.66
N PRO A 86 21.83 -22.14 10.29
CA PRO A 86 22.97 -22.82 9.68
C PRO A 86 22.60 -24.24 9.22
N GLY A 87 22.96 -24.62 7.99
CA GLY A 87 22.68 -25.93 7.43
C GLY A 87 21.35 -26.11 6.70
N ARG A 88 20.45 -25.13 6.75
CA ARG A 88 19.29 -25.03 5.84
C ARG A 88 19.54 -23.87 4.87
N GLY A 89 19.21 -24.08 3.60
CA GLY A 89 19.40 -23.07 2.57
C GLY A 89 18.90 -21.70 2.99
N SER A 90 19.54 -20.64 2.52
CA SER A 90 19.15 -19.27 2.85
C SER A 90 17.71 -18.99 2.41
N ALA A 91 16.87 -18.55 3.34
CA ALA A 91 15.53 -18.09 3.01
C ALA A 91 15.64 -16.83 2.14
N PRO A 92 14.88 -16.73 1.04
CA PRO A 92 14.82 -15.52 0.25
C PRO A 92 14.20 -14.40 1.09
N LEU A 93 14.57 -13.15 0.78
CA LEU A 93 13.90 -11.99 1.39
C LEU A 93 12.42 -12.01 1.01
N SER A 94 11.56 -11.98 2.00
CA SER A 94 10.11 -11.88 1.80
C SER A 94 9.55 -10.76 2.66
N VAL A 95 8.64 -10.00 2.11
CA VAL A 95 8.01 -8.86 2.76
C VAL A 95 6.50 -8.89 2.57
N ALA A 96 5.76 -8.35 3.52
CA ALA A 96 4.32 -8.20 3.43
C ALA A 96 3.90 -6.84 4.00
N LEU A 97 2.80 -6.28 3.51
CA LEU A 97 2.21 -5.07 4.10
C LEU A 97 1.42 -5.43 5.35
N THR A 98 1.42 -4.53 6.31
CA THR A 98 0.73 -4.70 7.59
C THR A 98 -0.28 -3.60 7.89
N SER A 99 -0.08 -2.40 7.34
CA SER A 99 -1.03 -1.30 7.51
C SER A 99 -0.95 -0.25 6.41
N ILE A 100 -2.06 0.44 6.21
CA ILE A 100 -2.21 1.60 5.32
C ILE A 100 -2.69 2.78 6.16
N ASN A 101 -2.08 3.93 5.98
CA ASN A 101 -2.55 5.17 6.59
C ASN A 101 -3.55 5.85 5.63
N ALA A 102 -4.83 5.54 5.80
CA ALA A 102 -5.91 6.10 4.99
C ALA A 102 -6.83 6.95 5.85
N ASN A 103 -7.38 8.01 5.30
CA ASN A 103 -8.33 8.91 5.95
C ASN A 103 -7.87 9.45 7.32
N GLY A 104 -6.53 9.60 7.51
CA GLY A 104 -5.95 10.06 8.79
C GLY A 104 -5.88 8.97 9.87
N GLY A 105 -6.26 7.74 9.56
CA GLY A 105 -6.18 6.57 10.43
C GLY A 105 -5.24 5.50 9.89
N ASN A 106 -4.76 4.65 10.78
CA ASN A 106 -3.92 3.51 10.43
C ASN A 106 -4.80 2.27 10.38
N VAL A 107 -5.04 1.76 9.19
CA VAL A 107 -5.88 0.57 8.97
C VAL A 107 -4.97 -0.64 8.80
N ALA A 108 -5.18 -1.66 9.63
CA ALA A 108 -4.46 -2.92 9.51
C ALA A 108 -4.91 -3.65 8.25
N ILE A 109 -3.93 -4.15 7.50
CA ILE A 109 -4.17 -4.95 6.29
C ILE A 109 -3.35 -6.23 6.33
N LYS A 110 -3.75 -7.20 5.53
CA LYS A 110 -2.95 -8.40 5.27
C LYS A 110 -2.74 -8.55 3.77
N THR A 111 -1.50 -8.77 3.39
CA THR A 111 -1.13 -9.10 2.02
C THR A 111 -0.35 -10.39 1.97
N ASP A 112 -0.33 -11.00 0.80
CA ASP A 112 0.57 -12.09 0.55
C ASP A 112 2.02 -11.63 0.64
N SER A 113 2.91 -12.53 1.07
CA SER A 113 4.33 -12.25 1.14
C SER A 113 4.90 -12.19 -0.27
N VAL A 114 5.59 -11.10 -0.58
CA VAL A 114 6.25 -10.88 -1.87
C VAL A 114 7.75 -11.02 -1.69
N GLN A 115 8.39 -11.70 -2.63
CA GLN A 115 9.84 -11.75 -2.74
C GLN A 115 10.27 -10.58 -3.65
N PRO A 116 10.85 -9.50 -3.08
CA PRO A 116 11.35 -8.43 -3.91
C PRO A 116 12.48 -8.96 -4.78
N GLN A 117 12.30 -8.87 -6.07
CA GLN A 117 13.40 -9.08 -7.01
C GLN A 117 14.28 -7.84 -6.90
N GLY A 118 15.36 -7.95 -6.14
CA GLY A 118 16.32 -6.86 -6.01
C GLY A 118 16.77 -6.43 -7.39
N ALA A 119 16.80 -5.13 -7.63
CA ALA A 119 17.46 -4.58 -8.80
C ALA A 119 18.90 -5.10 -8.76
N THR A 120 19.19 -6.06 -9.59
CA THR A 120 20.54 -6.54 -9.85
C THR A 120 21.27 -5.35 -10.50
N THR A 121 21.98 -4.57 -9.70
CA THR A 121 22.89 -3.57 -10.24
C THR A 121 23.83 -4.26 -11.21
N ALA A 122 24.23 -3.58 -12.28
CA ALA A 122 25.17 -4.10 -13.29
C ALA A 122 26.45 -4.70 -12.69
N GLN A 123 26.85 -4.27 -11.50
CA GLN A 123 27.93 -4.86 -10.70
C GLN A 123 27.69 -6.32 -10.30
N THR A 124 26.44 -6.75 -10.12
CA THR A 124 26.10 -8.14 -9.79
C THR A 124 26.32 -9.08 -10.98
N ALA A 125 26.12 -8.59 -12.20
CA ALA A 125 26.36 -9.37 -13.41
C ALA A 125 27.89 -9.62 -13.62
N GLN A 126 28.72 -8.62 -13.38
CA GLN A 126 30.17 -8.76 -13.43
C GLN A 126 30.74 -9.64 -12.31
N ALA A 127 30.14 -9.62 -11.11
CA ALA A 127 30.54 -10.48 -10.02
C ALA A 127 30.20 -11.95 -10.27
N ARG A 128 29.07 -12.24 -10.94
CA ARG A 128 28.70 -13.60 -11.36
C ARG A 128 29.68 -14.19 -12.38
N SER A 129 30.19 -13.38 -13.30
CA SER A 129 31.16 -13.82 -14.30
C SER A 129 32.53 -14.19 -13.70
N ARG A 130 32.79 -13.73 -12.47
CA ARG A 130 34.02 -14.06 -11.71
C ARG A 130 33.81 -15.17 -10.68
N GLY A 131 32.67 -15.88 -10.70
CA GLY A 131 32.39 -16.98 -9.77
C GLY A 131 32.16 -16.54 -8.32
N VAL A 132 31.99 -15.24 -8.07
CA VAL A 132 31.67 -14.70 -6.74
C VAL A 132 30.16 -14.73 -6.56
N THR A 133 29.68 -15.52 -5.61
CA THR A 133 28.25 -15.54 -5.24
C THR A 133 27.91 -14.24 -4.49
N VAL A 134 27.52 -13.20 -5.22
CA VAL A 134 27.02 -11.96 -4.61
C VAL A 134 25.52 -12.14 -4.35
N GLY A 135 25.19 -12.63 -3.18
CA GLY A 135 23.82 -12.89 -2.77
C GLY A 135 23.27 -11.82 -1.84
N ASN A 136 23.33 -10.54 -2.20
CA ASN A 136 22.72 -9.50 -1.41
C ASN A 136 21.54 -8.91 -2.19
N VAL A 137 20.31 -9.31 -1.83
CA VAL A 137 19.11 -8.63 -2.29
C VAL A 137 18.97 -7.35 -1.47
N LEU A 138 19.08 -6.23 -2.17
CA LEU A 138 18.91 -4.90 -1.60
C LEU A 138 17.80 -4.18 -2.37
N VAL A 139 16.73 -3.84 -1.68
CA VAL A 139 15.66 -3.01 -2.22
C VAL A 139 15.96 -1.57 -1.85
N THR A 140 16.25 -0.75 -2.85
CA THR A 140 16.51 0.67 -2.65
C THR A 140 15.22 1.47 -2.54
N PRO A 141 15.21 2.61 -1.83
CA PRO A 141 14.09 3.54 -1.88
C PRO A 141 13.75 3.91 -3.32
N GLY A 142 12.45 3.99 -3.62
CA GLY A 142 11.96 4.25 -4.98
C GLY A 142 11.66 2.99 -5.80
N THR A 143 11.94 1.78 -5.27
CA THR A 143 11.57 0.52 -5.93
C THR A 143 10.07 0.29 -5.79
N THR A 144 9.40 0.02 -6.92
CA THR A 144 7.98 -0.36 -6.92
C THR A 144 7.85 -1.87 -6.76
N MET A 145 7.01 -2.29 -5.83
CA MET A 145 6.64 -3.68 -5.57
C MET A 145 5.13 -3.84 -5.64
N GLN A 146 4.67 -4.99 -6.10
CA GLN A 146 3.25 -5.33 -6.16
C GLN A 146 2.90 -6.29 -5.03
N PHE A 147 1.86 -5.95 -4.28
CA PHE A 147 1.32 -6.77 -3.20
C PHE A 147 -0.14 -7.10 -3.48
N VAL A 148 -0.53 -8.32 -3.18
CA VAL A 148 -1.92 -8.76 -3.32
C VAL A 148 -2.55 -8.80 -1.94
N LEU A 149 -3.72 -8.17 -1.79
CA LEU A 149 -4.50 -8.24 -0.55
C LEU A 149 -5.03 -9.67 -0.34
N SER A 150 -4.72 -10.26 0.80
CA SER A 150 -5.25 -11.57 1.18
C SER A 150 -6.63 -11.49 1.86
N GLU A 151 -6.99 -10.33 2.38
CA GLU A 151 -8.28 -10.08 3.03
C GLU A 151 -8.89 -8.76 2.52
N ALA A 152 -10.22 -8.68 2.47
CA ALA A 152 -10.91 -7.43 2.16
C ALA A 152 -10.69 -6.40 3.28
N VAL A 153 -10.52 -5.14 2.90
CA VAL A 153 -10.25 -4.04 3.83
C VAL A 153 -11.27 -2.93 3.65
N THR A 154 -11.86 -2.48 4.74
CA THR A 154 -12.84 -1.37 4.76
C THR A 154 -12.22 -0.15 5.43
N PHE A 155 -12.40 1.04 4.84
CA PHE A 155 -11.87 2.33 5.29
C PHE A 155 -12.96 3.28 5.72
#